data_18bf0c3a5e70e6fdbbfb2a5ffb62eddc
#
_entry.id   18bf0c3a5e70e6fdbbfb2a5ffb62eddc
#
_cell.length_a   1.000
_cell.length_b   1.000
_cell.length_c   1.000
_cell.angle_alpha   90.00
_cell.angle_beta   90.00
_cell.angle_gamma   90.00
#
_symmetry.space_group_name_H-M   'P 1'
#
loop_
_entity.id
_entity.type
_entity.pdbx_description
1 polymer ?
#
loop_
_entity_poly.entity_id
_entity_poly.type
_entity_poly.pdbx_seq_one_letter_code
_entity_poly.pdbx_strand_id
1 'polypeptide(L)'
;MNVVRIPIGFWAFDNTGYPFIQGAAPYLDRAIGWARQTNPPLRVIIDLHGAPGSQNGFDNSGQRRSSPGWLVDGGWQGPTSQMTLNVLNTIAQKYAQDSYHDVVIGIELLNEPLGFVLNNADIRQFYREGYGRVRQVSDTTVVLQDAFLPPSSYNGFMTPSDNDVQWVSLDHHYYQVFDQGSLSLVPWQHRQLVCNSVDSYTGADKWTFIGEWTAAMTDCAQYLNGYGEGARYDGSYPGSSYIGSCGWQDNIANWPSTYPNDTRGFIEGQMEAFEANSQGWIFWTLKTEQAHEWDMLTLMDHGVFPEPVTDRW
;
A
#
# COMPACT_ATOMS: atom_id res chain seq x y z
N MET A 1 -0.58 13.99 -11.18
CA MET A 1 -1.04 12.62 -10.79
C MET A 1 -1.50 11.90 -12.04
N ASN A 2 -1.16 10.64 -12.23
CA ASN A 2 -1.53 9.86 -13.43
C ASN A 2 -2.12 8.47 -13.07
N VAL A 3 -1.82 7.95 -11.87
CA VAL A 3 -2.34 6.69 -11.35
C VAL A 3 -2.85 6.90 -9.93
N VAL A 4 -3.91 6.19 -9.58
CA VAL A 4 -4.42 6.05 -8.21
C VAL A 4 -4.56 4.57 -7.88
N ARG A 5 -4.15 4.18 -6.69
CA ARG A 5 -4.40 2.86 -6.09
C ARG A 5 -5.59 3.02 -5.14
N ILE A 6 -6.63 2.22 -5.33
CA ILE A 6 -7.87 2.33 -4.56
C ILE A 6 -8.02 1.09 -3.70
N PRO A 7 -7.79 1.21 -2.38
CA PRO A 7 -7.94 0.10 -1.45
C PRO A 7 -9.42 -0.22 -1.20
N ILE A 8 -9.75 -1.51 -1.20
CA ILE A 8 -11.08 -1.99 -0.87
C ILE A 8 -11.00 -3.32 -0.10
N GLY A 9 -11.74 -3.44 0.99
CA GLY A 9 -11.78 -4.67 1.78
C GLY A 9 -12.69 -5.73 1.15
N PHE A 10 -12.40 -7.01 1.43
CA PHE A 10 -13.18 -8.15 0.94
C PHE A 10 -14.68 -8.03 1.27
N TRP A 11 -15.00 -7.44 2.41
CA TRP A 11 -16.37 -7.25 2.89
C TRP A 11 -17.23 -6.33 2.02
N ALA A 12 -16.64 -5.58 1.11
CA ALA A 12 -17.37 -4.80 0.10
C ALA A 12 -18.12 -5.71 -0.89
N PHE A 13 -17.65 -6.94 -1.07
CA PHE A 13 -18.19 -7.93 -2.01
C PHE A 13 -18.81 -9.13 -1.31
N ASP A 14 -18.18 -9.63 -0.24
CA ASP A 14 -18.66 -10.73 0.57
C ASP A 14 -18.25 -10.51 2.03
N ASN A 15 -19.23 -10.36 2.93
CA ASN A 15 -19.01 -10.23 4.38
C ASN A 15 -19.57 -11.41 5.17
N THR A 16 -19.85 -12.54 4.50
CA THR A 16 -20.44 -13.72 5.13
C THR A 16 -19.61 -14.19 6.32
N GLY A 17 -20.22 -14.22 7.50
CA GLY A 17 -19.56 -14.61 8.75
C GLY A 17 -18.76 -13.49 9.44
N TYR A 18 -18.81 -12.26 8.93
CA TYR A 18 -18.07 -11.11 9.46
C TYR A 18 -19.02 -9.93 9.79
N PRO A 19 -18.73 -9.14 10.83
CA PRO A 19 -19.61 -8.05 11.29
C PRO A 19 -19.40 -6.73 10.52
N PHE A 20 -18.77 -6.77 9.34
CA PHE A 20 -18.49 -5.56 8.57
C PHE A 20 -19.74 -4.98 7.91
N ILE A 21 -19.78 -3.65 7.84
CA ILE A 21 -20.83 -2.92 7.12
C ILE A 21 -20.54 -3.02 5.61
N GLN A 22 -21.56 -3.44 4.86
CA GLN A 22 -21.51 -3.44 3.39
C GLN A 22 -21.85 -2.05 2.83
N GLY A 23 -21.49 -1.83 1.55
CA GLY A 23 -21.86 -0.63 0.81
C GLY A 23 -20.69 0.13 0.19
N ALA A 24 -19.45 -0.35 0.33
CA ALA A 24 -18.27 0.29 -0.26
C ALA A 24 -18.15 0.07 -1.79
N ALA A 25 -18.59 -1.07 -2.33
CA ALA A 25 -18.46 -1.38 -3.75
C ALA A 25 -19.07 -0.34 -4.70
N PRO A 26 -20.27 0.26 -4.45
CA PRO A 26 -20.78 1.34 -5.29
C PRO A 26 -19.93 2.61 -5.29
N TYR A 27 -19.15 2.85 -4.21
CA TYR A 27 -18.23 3.99 -4.17
C TYR A 27 -16.96 3.72 -4.98
N LEU A 28 -16.51 2.47 -5.06
CA LEU A 28 -15.45 2.07 -6.00
C LEU A 28 -15.89 2.35 -7.45
N ASP A 29 -17.12 1.98 -7.83
CA ASP A 29 -17.68 2.30 -9.15
C ASP A 29 -17.64 3.80 -9.44
N ARG A 30 -18.04 4.62 -8.47
CA ARG A 30 -18.02 6.08 -8.61
C ARG A 30 -16.60 6.62 -8.73
N ALA A 31 -15.66 6.13 -7.92
CA ALA A 31 -14.26 6.55 -7.96
C ALA A 31 -13.61 6.24 -9.32
N ILE A 32 -13.86 5.05 -9.87
CA ILE A 32 -13.41 4.68 -11.22
C ILE A 32 -14.06 5.60 -12.27
N GLY A 33 -15.35 5.90 -12.12
CA GLY A 33 -16.07 6.85 -12.99
C GLY A 33 -15.46 8.25 -12.94
N TRP A 34 -15.08 8.74 -11.77
CA TRP A 34 -14.40 10.03 -11.62
C TRP A 34 -13.00 10.00 -12.24
N ALA A 35 -12.21 8.95 -12.00
CA ALA A 35 -10.90 8.79 -12.60
C ALA A 35 -10.95 8.83 -14.14
N ARG A 36 -11.95 8.17 -14.73
CA ARG A 36 -12.19 8.18 -16.19
C ARG A 36 -12.52 9.58 -16.72
N GLN A 37 -13.19 10.44 -15.92
CA GLN A 37 -13.63 11.78 -16.31
C GLN A 37 -12.57 12.86 -16.13
N THR A 38 -11.44 12.58 -15.49
CA THR A 38 -10.34 13.55 -15.40
C THR A 38 -9.71 13.79 -16.77
N ASN A 39 -9.04 14.93 -16.96
CA ASN A 39 -8.35 15.26 -18.20
C ASN A 39 -6.86 15.62 -17.92
N PRO A 40 -5.89 14.78 -18.29
CA PRO A 40 -6.05 13.43 -18.86
C PRO A 40 -6.69 12.44 -17.86
N PRO A 41 -7.29 11.33 -18.33
CA PRO A 41 -7.86 10.32 -17.46
C PRO A 41 -6.83 9.71 -16.51
N LEU A 42 -7.19 9.62 -15.22
CA LEU A 42 -6.41 8.87 -14.24
C LEU A 42 -6.54 7.37 -14.48
N ARG A 43 -5.46 6.66 -14.27
CA ARG A 43 -5.45 5.19 -14.28
C ARG A 43 -5.68 4.67 -12.87
N VAL A 44 -6.31 3.52 -12.74
CA VAL A 44 -6.71 2.93 -11.47
C VAL A 44 -6.07 1.54 -11.31
N ILE A 45 -5.45 1.33 -10.15
CA ILE A 45 -5.15 0.00 -9.62
C ILE A 45 -6.17 -0.28 -8.52
N ILE A 46 -6.91 -1.37 -8.64
CA ILE A 46 -7.82 -1.83 -7.58
C ILE A 46 -7.03 -2.74 -6.65
N ASP A 47 -6.95 -2.37 -5.40
CA ASP A 47 -6.24 -3.11 -4.38
C ASP A 47 -7.20 -3.82 -3.43
N LEU A 48 -7.14 -5.16 -3.37
CA LEU A 48 -7.82 -5.89 -2.32
C LEU A 48 -7.05 -5.76 -1.01
N HIS A 49 -7.44 -4.78 -0.19
CA HIS A 49 -6.67 -4.33 0.96
C HIS A 49 -6.82 -5.19 2.22
N GLY A 50 -7.87 -5.97 2.31
CA GLY A 50 -8.12 -6.83 3.47
C GLY A 50 -8.73 -8.15 3.09
N ALA A 51 -8.25 -9.25 3.69
CA ALA A 51 -8.72 -10.61 3.51
C ALA A 51 -9.38 -11.18 4.77
N PRO A 52 -10.30 -12.17 4.62
CA PRO A 52 -10.90 -12.88 5.73
C PRO A 52 -9.85 -13.44 6.69
N GLY A 53 -10.02 -13.19 7.99
CA GLY A 53 -9.07 -13.64 9.01
C GLY A 53 -7.83 -12.76 9.16
N SER A 54 -7.68 -11.70 8.39
CA SER A 54 -6.52 -10.81 8.33
C SER A 54 -5.25 -11.47 7.75
N GLN A 55 -4.71 -10.92 6.70
CA GLN A 55 -3.49 -11.41 6.04
C GLN A 55 -2.20 -11.02 6.76
N ASN A 56 -2.26 -10.04 7.67
CA ASN A 56 -1.07 -9.53 8.37
C ASN A 56 -1.29 -9.35 9.90
N GLY A 57 -2.51 -9.38 10.38
CA GLY A 57 -2.85 -9.10 11.79
C GLY A 57 -2.96 -7.61 12.08
N PHE A 58 -2.64 -6.72 11.14
CA PHE A 58 -2.73 -5.28 11.31
C PHE A 58 -4.19 -4.81 11.17
N ASP A 59 -4.49 -3.67 11.74
CA ASP A 59 -5.81 -3.06 11.68
C ASP A 59 -6.20 -2.61 10.26
N ASN A 60 -5.23 -2.28 9.41
CA ASN A 60 -5.44 -1.95 7.99
C ASN A 60 -6.12 -3.09 7.19
N SER A 61 -5.99 -4.34 7.64
CA SER A 61 -6.70 -5.49 7.05
C SER A 61 -8.20 -5.56 7.42
N GLY A 62 -8.67 -4.62 8.26
CA GLY A 62 -10.03 -4.60 8.83
C GLY A 62 -10.18 -5.47 10.08
N GLN A 63 -9.19 -6.28 10.46
CA GLN A 63 -9.19 -7.13 11.64
C GLN A 63 -7.85 -7.11 12.36
N ARG A 64 -7.75 -6.34 13.45
CA ARG A 64 -6.55 -6.40 14.29
C ARG A 64 -6.48 -7.73 15.05
N ARG A 65 -5.36 -8.42 14.92
CA ARG A 65 -5.08 -9.71 15.54
C ARG A 65 -3.63 -9.78 16.01
N SER A 66 -3.36 -10.64 16.98
CA SER A 66 -1.97 -10.90 17.41
C SER A 66 -1.13 -11.65 16.40
N SER A 67 -1.77 -12.30 15.43
CA SER A 67 -1.14 -12.99 14.29
C SER A 67 -2.13 -13.10 13.13
N PRO A 68 -1.66 -13.22 11.88
CA PRO A 68 -2.52 -13.50 10.75
C PRO A 68 -3.40 -14.72 10.96
N GLY A 69 -4.65 -14.65 10.51
CA GLY A 69 -5.56 -15.79 10.44
C GLY A 69 -5.86 -16.24 9.01
N TRP A 70 -5.43 -15.45 8.03
CA TRP A 70 -5.48 -15.81 6.62
C TRP A 70 -4.43 -16.88 6.31
N LEU A 71 -4.73 -17.86 5.47
CA LEU A 71 -3.91 -19.03 5.11
C LEU A 71 -3.61 -20.02 6.27
N VAL A 72 -4.06 -19.77 7.49
CA VAL A 72 -3.69 -20.62 8.64
C VAL A 72 -4.40 -21.98 8.59
N ASP A 73 -5.69 -22.01 8.26
CA ASP A 73 -6.47 -23.24 8.20
C ASP A 73 -6.55 -23.76 6.77
N GLY A 74 -5.67 -24.69 6.41
CA GLY A 74 -5.64 -25.36 5.10
C GLY A 74 -4.87 -24.62 4.00
N GLY A 75 -4.04 -23.63 4.36
CA GLY A 75 -3.20 -22.89 3.42
C GLY A 75 -4.02 -22.19 2.32
N TRP A 76 -3.52 -22.21 1.10
CA TRP A 76 -4.20 -21.59 -0.05
C TRP A 76 -5.53 -22.28 -0.41
N GLN A 77 -5.78 -23.52 0.01
CA GLN A 77 -7.05 -24.24 -0.16
C GLN A 77 -8.03 -24.03 1.00
N GLY A 78 -7.60 -23.34 2.04
CA GLY A 78 -8.39 -23.09 3.23
C GLY A 78 -9.55 -22.12 3.01
N PRO A 79 -10.50 -22.03 3.93
CA PRO A 79 -11.73 -21.26 3.77
C PRO A 79 -11.46 -19.77 3.58
N THR A 80 -10.48 -19.19 4.29
CA THR A 80 -10.16 -17.77 4.19
C THR A 80 -9.56 -17.39 2.84
N SER A 81 -8.63 -18.18 2.32
CA SER A 81 -8.04 -17.95 1.00
C SER A 81 -9.04 -18.22 -0.13
N GLN A 82 -9.88 -19.25 -0.01
CA GLN A 82 -10.92 -19.51 -1.01
C GLN A 82 -11.97 -18.39 -1.07
N MET A 83 -12.36 -17.83 0.07
CA MET A 83 -13.22 -16.66 0.11
C MET A 83 -12.55 -15.46 -0.55
N THR A 84 -11.25 -15.24 -0.29
CA THR A 84 -10.46 -14.17 -0.95
C THR A 84 -10.43 -14.36 -2.47
N LEU A 85 -10.17 -15.58 -2.96
CA LEU A 85 -10.18 -15.89 -4.37
C LEU A 85 -11.55 -15.70 -5.04
N ASN A 86 -12.64 -15.97 -4.31
CA ASN A 86 -13.99 -15.70 -4.80
C ASN A 86 -14.27 -14.21 -4.94
N VAL A 87 -13.78 -13.40 -3.97
CA VAL A 87 -13.85 -11.94 -4.04
C VAL A 87 -13.01 -11.42 -5.22
N LEU A 88 -11.79 -11.93 -5.42
CA LEU A 88 -10.95 -11.57 -6.58
C LEU A 88 -11.64 -11.94 -7.90
N ASN A 89 -12.30 -13.09 -7.95
CA ASN A 89 -13.10 -13.47 -9.13
C ASN A 89 -14.23 -12.44 -9.40
N THR A 90 -14.93 -12.00 -8.35
CA THR A 90 -15.97 -10.96 -8.46
C THR A 90 -15.40 -9.63 -8.98
N ILE A 91 -14.24 -9.21 -8.45
CA ILE A 91 -13.51 -8.01 -8.89
C ILE A 91 -13.11 -8.16 -10.37
N ALA A 92 -12.50 -9.28 -10.74
CA ALA A 92 -12.04 -9.53 -12.11
C ALA A 92 -13.21 -9.55 -13.11
N GLN A 93 -14.28 -10.31 -12.81
CA GLN A 93 -15.47 -10.39 -13.64
C GLN A 93 -16.13 -9.04 -13.89
N LYS A 94 -15.99 -8.09 -13.00
CA LYS A 94 -16.55 -6.75 -13.15
C LYS A 94 -15.55 -5.77 -13.78
N TYR A 95 -14.35 -5.65 -13.22
CA TYR A 95 -13.45 -4.55 -13.52
C TYR A 95 -12.30 -4.88 -14.47
N ALA A 96 -12.07 -6.17 -14.79
CA ALA A 96 -11.10 -6.56 -15.79
C ALA A 96 -11.71 -6.69 -17.20
N GLN A 97 -12.98 -6.30 -17.40
CA GLN A 97 -13.64 -6.31 -18.71
C GLN A 97 -13.06 -5.24 -19.64
N ASP A 98 -13.14 -5.45 -20.95
CA ASP A 98 -12.71 -4.50 -21.99
C ASP A 98 -13.28 -3.09 -21.78
N SER A 99 -14.50 -2.98 -21.25
CA SER A 99 -15.16 -1.71 -20.92
C SER A 99 -14.47 -0.91 -19.82
N TYR A 100 -13.49 -1.49 -19.11
CA TYR A 100 -12.71 -0.84 -18.05
C TYR A 100 -11.24 -0.65 -18.42
N HIS A 101 -10.72 -1.20 -19.52
CA HIS A 101 -9.31 -1.13 -19.91
C HIS A 101 -8.83 0.30 -20.16
N ASP A 102 -9.73 1.24 -20.42
CA ASP A 102 -9.43 2.67 -20.56
C ASP A 102 -9.05 3.34 -19.23
N VAL A 103 -9.37 2.73 -18.10
CA VAL A 103 -9.17 3.31 -16.76
C VAL A 103 -8.55 2.34 -15.75
N VAL A 104 -8.99 1.09 -15.67
CA VAL A 104 -8.43 0.08 -14.74
C VAL A 104 -7.24 -0.61 -15.41
N ILE A 105 -6.04 -0.34 -14.89
CA ILE A 105 -4.79 -0.88 -15.45
C ILE A 105 -4.22 -2.03 -14.65
N GLY A 106 -4.71 -2.26 -13.42
CA GLY A 106 -4.22 -3.32 -12.56
C GLY A 106 -5.21 -3.76 -11.50
N ILE A 107 -5.10 -5.01 -11.10
CA ILE A 107 -5.77 -5.58 -9.93
C ILE A 107 -4.70 -6.17 -9.03
N GLU A 108 -4.59 -5.63 -7.83
CA GLU A 108 -3.71 -6.13 -6.79
C GLU A 108 -4.43 -7.22 -6.01
N LEU A 109 -3.77 -8.39 -5.94
CA LEU A 109 -4.41 -9.59 -5.43
C LEU A 109 -4.65 -9.56 -3.92
N LEU A 110 -3.73 -8.98 -3.17
CA LEU A 110 -3.88 -8.77 -1.74
C LEU A 110 -2.78 -7.85 -1.20
N ASN A 111 -3.18 -6.81 -0.47
CA ASN A 111 -2.29 -5.91 0.26
C ASN A 111 -1.54 -6.63 1.39
N GLU A 112 -0.23 -6.47 1.47
CA GLU A 112 0.63 -6.77 2.63
C GLU A 112 0.38 -8.13 3.31
N PRO A 113 0.43 -9.28 2.64
CA PRO A 113 0.52 -10.56 3.35
C PRO A 113 1.80 -10.62 4.19
N LEU A 114 1.70 -11.13 5.42
CA LEU A 114 2.86 -11.15 6.34
C LEU A 114 3.81 -12.31 6.03
N GLY A 115 4.64 -12.15 5.00
CA GLY A 115 5.46 -13.21 4.42
C GLY A 115 6.54 -13.80 5.35
N PHE A 116 6.94 -13.08 6.38
CA PHE A 116 7.87 -13.62 7.40
C PHE A 116 7.16 -14.43 8.52
N VAL A 117 5.81 -14.52 8.48
CA VAL A 117 5.00 -15.33 9.40
C VAL A 117 4.23 -16.42 8.65
N LEU A 118 3.61 -16.05 7.53
CA LEU A 118 2.81 -16.96 6.71
C LEU A 118 3.69 -17.90 5.87
N ASN A 119 3.12 -19.02 5.46
CA ASN A 119 3.80 -19.95 4.56
C ASN A 119 3.94 -19.33 3.15
N ASN A 120 5.17 -19.04 2.75
CA ASN A 120 5.44 -18.41 1.46
C ASN A 120 5.05 -19.30 0.25
N ALA A 121 5.04 -20.62 0.38
CA ALA A 121 4.57 -21.50 -0.68
C ALA A 121 3.06 -21.34 -0.91
N ASP A 122 2.29 -21.18 0.18
CA ASP A 122 0.85 -20.92 0.11
C ASP A 122 0.54 -19.51 -0.43
N ILE A 123 1.33 -18.50 -0.05
CA ILE A 123 1.20 -17.12 -0.62
C ILE A 123 1.45 -17.19 -2.14
N ARG A 124 2.53 -17.84 -2.57
CA ARG A 124 2.85 -17.98 -4.00
C ARG A 124 1.78 -18.75 -4.76
N GLN A 125 1.23 -19.81 -4.18
CA GLN A 125 0.15 -20.55 -4.83
C GLN A 125 -1.14 -19.72 -4.89
N PHE A 126 -1.47 -18.97 -3.83
CA PHE A 126 -2.57 -18.01 -3.85
C PHE A 126 -2.41 -16.96 -4.99
N TYR A 127 -1.19 -16.45 -5.18
CA TYR A 127 -0.92 -15.52 -6.30
C TYR A 127 -1.16 -16.17 -7.66
N ARG A 128 -0.76 -17.43 -7.86
CA ARG A 128 -1.07 -18.15 -9.10
C ARG A 128 -2.56 -18.32 -9.34
N GLU A 129 -3.30 -18.67 -8.29
CA GLU A 129 -4.75 -18.83 -8.36
C GLU A 129 -5.46 -17.50 -8.64
N GLY A 130 -5.05 -16.42 -7.95
CA GLY A 130 -5.56 -15.07 -8.18
C GLY A 130 -5.28 -14.57 -9.60
N TYR A 131 -4.06 -14.79 -10.09
CA TYR A 131 -3.71 -14.52 -11.49
C TYR A 131 -4.65 -15.26 -12.45
N GLY A 132 -4.89 -16.55 -12.21
CA GLY A 132 -5.80 -17.34 -13.01
C GLY A 132 -7.21 -16.77 -13.05
N ARG A 133 -7.72 -16.18 -11.95
CA ARG A 133 -9.04 -15.52 -11.92
C ARG A 133 -9.11 -14.30 -12.84
N VAL A 134 -8.06 -13.48 -12.87
CA VAL A 134 -7.98 -12.31 -13.74
C VAL A 134 -7.82 -12.75 -15.19
N ARG A 135 -6.96 -13.71 -15.48
CA ARG A 135 -6.68 -14.22 -16.84
C ARG A 135 -7.86 -14.93 -17.51
N GLN A 136 -8.82 -15.42 -16.73
CA GLN A 136 -10.09 -15.92 -17.29
C GLN A 136 -10.95 -14.81 -17.90
N VAL A 137 -10.66 -13.54 -17.61
CA VAL A 137 -11.42 -12.39 -18.08
C VAL A 137 -10.64 -11.60 -19.13
N SER A 138 -9.38 -11.25 -18.83
CA SER A 138 -8.55 -10.40 -19.70
C SER A 138 -7.05 -10.48 -19.36
N ASP A 139 -6.27 -9.65 -20.07
CA ASP A 139 -4.84 -9.40 -19.82
C ASP A 139 -4.56 -8.23 -18.89
N THR A 140 -5.55 -7.72 -18.14
CA THR A 140 -5.35 -6.69 -17.10
C THR A 140 -4.18 -7.06 -16.20
N THR A 141 -3.28 -6.10 -15.92
CA THR A 141 -2.10 -6.35 -15.10
C THR A 141 -2.49 -6.89 -13.71
N VAL A 142 -1.87 -7.98 -13.32
CA VAL A 142 -1.96 -8.52 -11.97
C VAL A 142 -0.83 -7.95 -11.14
N VAL A 143 -1.18 -7.31 -10.02
CA VAL A 143 -0.21 -6.76 -9.09
C VAL A 143 -0.06 -7.72 -7.92
N LEU A 144 1.18 -8.11 -7.64
CA LEU A 144 1.56 -8.88 -6.47
C LEU A 144 2.16 -7.92 -5.44
N GLN A 145 1.80 -8.05 -4.20
CA GLN A 145 2.51 -7.38 -3.11
C GLN A 145 3.68 -8.24 -2.65
N ASP A 146 4.83 -7.65 -2.33
CA ASP A 146 6.06 -8.39 -2.03
C ASP A 146 6.06 -9.13 -0.68
N ALA A 147 4.98 -9.02 0.09
CA ALA A 147 4.82 -9.69 1.38
C ALA A 147 5.92 -9.35 2.41
N PHE A 148 6.42 -8.11 2.38
CA PHE A 148 7.55 -7.63 3.19
C PHE A 148 8.86 -8.42 2.96
N LEU A 149 8.98 -9.08 1.82
CA LEU A 149 10.20 -9.77 1.40
C LEU A 149 10.92 -8.90 0.35
N PRO A 150 12.25 -9.04 0.19
CA PRO A 150 12.92 -8.33 -0.90
C PRO A 150 12.28 -8.66 -2.25
N PRO A 151 11.97 -7.67 -3.11
CA PRO A 151 11.37 -7.89 -4.44
C PRO A 151 12.12 -8.94 -5.28
N SER A 152 13.44 -9.01 -5.16
CA SER A 152 14.27 -10.01 -5.82
C SER A 152 13.97 -11.45 -5.41
N SER A 153 13.31 -11.68 -4.26
CA SER A 153 12.89 -13.02 -3.84
C SER A 153 11.82 -13.63 -4.77
N TYR A 154 11.19 -12.80 -5.59
CA TYR A 154 10.21 -13.22 -6.60
C TYR A 154 10.81 -13.46 -7.99
N ASN A 155 12.14 -13.38 -8.14
CA ASN A 155 12.78 -13.66 -9.42
C ASN A 155 12.51 -15.08 -9.89
N GLY A 156 12.20 -15.25 -11.18
CA GLY A 156 11.78 -16.51 -11.77
C GLY A 156 10.36 -16.98 -11.42
N PHE A 157 9.64 -16.25 -10.53
CA PHE A 157 8.28 -16.59 -10.16
C PHE A 157 7.28 -15.71 -10.95
N MET A 158 6.28 -16.32 -11.58
CA MET A 158 5.27 -15.65 -12.40
C MET A 158 5.90 -14.70 -13.45
N THR A 159 6.78 -15.28 -14.25
CA THR A 159 7.45 -14.63 -15.39
C THR A 159 7.11 -15.37 -16.68
N PRO A 160 7.44 -14.85 -17.87
CA PRO A 160 7.24 -15.58 -19.13
C PRO A 160 7.92 -16.94 -19.16
N SER A 161 9.03 -17.13 -18.47
CA SER A 161 9.69 -18.43 -18.34
C SER A 161 9.03 -19.38 -17.32
N ASP A 162 8.11 -18.86 -16.51
CA ASP A 162 7.34 -19.63 -15.54
C ASP A 162 5.88 -19.76 -16.01
N ASN A 163 5.61 -20.79 -16.83
CA ASN A 163 4.31 -21.09 -17.42
C ASN A 163 3.72 -19.99 -18.33
N ASP A 164 4.57 -19.25 -19.05
CA ASP A 164 4.17 -18.18 -19.97
C ASP A 164 3.31 -17.08 -19.30
N VAL A 165 3.61 -16.77 -18.03
CA VAL A 165 2.89 -15.76 -17.29
C VAL A 165 3.25 -14.36 -17.80
N GLN A 166 2.26 -13.56 -18.14
CA GLN A 166 2.37 -12.22 -18.71
C GLN A 166 1.64 -11.21 -17.82
N TRP A 167 2.00 -9.91 -17.95
CA TRP A 167 1.30 -8.79 -17.31
C TRP A 167 1.22 -8.92 -15.78
N VAL A 168 2.39 -9.13 -15.16
CA VAL A 168 2.56 -9.15 -13.71
C VAL A 168 3.51 -8.04 -13.30
N SER A 169 3.12 -7.27 -12.30
CA SER A 169 3.95 -6.28 -11.61
C SER A 169 4.03 -6.59 -10.12
N LEU A 170 5.01 -5.97 -9.46
CA LEU A 170 5.25 -6.13 -8.03
C LEU A 170 5.07 -4.78 -7.34
N ASP A 171 4.33 -4.77 -6.25
CA ASP A 171 4.18 -3.64 -5.35
C ASP A 171 5.10 -3.79 -4.15
N HIS A 172 5.83 -2.71 -3.82
CA HIS A 172 6.64 -2.58 -2.62
C HIS A 172 6.17 -1.39 -1.79
N HIS A 173 6.14 -1.54 -0.46
CA HIS A 173 5.81 -0.46 0.45
C HIS A 173 7.05 0.01 1.19
N TYR A 174 7.22 1.33 1.30
CA TYR A 174 8.39 1.93 1.94
C TYR A 174 7.99 2.90 3.04
N TYR A 175 8.30 2.55 4.27
CA TYR A 175 8.01 3.37 5.46
C TYR A 175 9.19 3.43 6.42
N GLN A 176 9.33 4.56 7.11
CA GLN A 176 10.35 4.78 8.14
C GLN A 176 9.74 5.14 9.51
N VAL A 177 8.52 4.68 9.80
CA VAL A 177 7.74 5.11 10.97
C VAL A 177 7.27 3.97 11.87
N PHE A 178 7.58 2.72 11.54
CA PHE A 178 7.05 1.57 12.29
C PHE A 178 8.08 0.89 13.21
N ASP A 179 9.28 1.46 13.36
CA ASP A 179 10.29 0.98 14.27
C ASP A 179 11.00 2.13 15.03
N GLN A 180 11.47 1.83 16.24
CA GLN A 180 12.09 2.81 17.14
C GLN A 180 13.38 3.40 16.56
N GLY A 181 14.12 2.63 15.77
CA GLY A 181 15.36 3.08 15.16
C GLY A 181 15.12 4.16 14.13
N SER A 182 14.20 3.92 13.20
CA SER A 182 13.81 4.89 12.19
C SER A 182 13.22 6.16 12.80
N LEU A 183 12.34 6.02 13.80
CA LEU A 183 11.74 7.17 14.48
C LEU A 183 12.75 8.06 15.24
N SER A 184 13.92 7.51 15.59
CA SER A 184 14.98 8.25 16.29
C SER A 184 15.87 9.05 15.33
N LEU A 185 15.69 8.93 14.03
CA LEU A 185 16.48 9.64 13.03
C LEU A 185 16.09 11.13 12.98
N VAL A 186 17.08 11.98 12.71
CA VAL A 186 16.80 13.37 12.35
C VAL A 186 16.48 13.50 10.85
N PRO A 187 15.84 14.58 10.38
CA PRO A 187 15.31 14.65 9.00
C PRO A 187 16.33 14.34 7.90
N TRP A 188 17.58 14.81 7.99
CA TRP A 188 18.59 14.48 6.98
C TRP A 188 18.99 13.00 6.98
N GLN A 189 18.91 12.30 8.12
CA GLN A 189 19.17 10.86 8.22
C GLN A 189 18.04 10.04 7.57
N HIS A 190 16.78 10.50 7.70
CA HIS A 190 15.67 9.92 6.96
C HIS A 190 15.93 9.96 5.45
N ARG A 191 16.38 11.11 4.91
CA ARG A 191 16.76 11.23 3.49
C ARG A 191 17.92 10.29 3.12
N GLN A 192 18.94 10.23 3.95
CA GLN A 192 20.07 9.31 3.72
C GLN A 192 19.63 7.84 3.74
N LEU A 193 18.70 7.48 4.62
CA LEU A 193 18.18 6.11 4.71
C LEU A 193 17.45 5.71 3.43
N VAL A 194 16.71 6.62 2.79
CA VAL A 194 16.07 6.35 1.48
C VAL A 194 17.13 5.93 0.46
N CYS A 195 18.21 6.70 0.32
CA CYS A 195 19.30 6.38 -0.62
C CYS A 195 20.00 5.06 -0.29
N ASN A 196 20.15 4.76 1.00
CA ASN A 196 20.81 3.53 1.45
C ASN A 196 19.91 2.30 1.34
N SER A 197 18.61 2.47 1.15
CA SER A 197 17.61 1.39 1.10
C SER A 197 17.28 0.92 -0.32
N VAL A 198 17.93 1.44 -1.34
CA VAL A 198 17.65 1.13 -2.77
C VAL A 198 17.64 -0.38 -3.01
N ASP A 199 18.58 -1.12 -2.45
CA ASP A 199 18.65 -2.58 -2.59
C ASP A 199 17.44 -3.31 -1.99
N SER A 200 16.68 -2.67 -1.06
CA SER A 200 15.50 -3.28 -0.43
C SER A 200 14.30 -3.36 -1.35
N TYR A 201 14.23 -2.53 -2.41
CA TYR A 201 13.10 -2.47 -3.33
C TYR A 201 13.49 -2.64 -4.81
N THR A 202 14.73 -3.04 -5.09
CA THR A 202 15.24 -3.27 -6.45
C THR A 202 15.60 -4.74 -6.70
N GLY A 203 16.07 -5.04 -7.90
CA GLY A 203 16.60 -6.35 -8.28
C GLY A 203 15.56 -7.38 -8.67
N ALA A 204 14.27 -7.03 -8.74
CA ALA A 204 13.24 -7.89 -9.29
C ALA A 204 13.34 -7.98 -10.83
N ASP A 205 12.97 -9.15 -11.37
CA ASP A 205 12.82 -9.39 -12.80
C ASP A 205 11.44 -8.97 -13.36
N LYS A 206 10.67 -8.21 -12.57
CA LYS A 206 9.34 -7.68 -12.87
C LYS A 206 9.33 -6.18 -12.74
N TRP A 207 8.36 -5.54 -13.38
CA TRP A 207 8.05 -4.15 -13.10
C TRP A 207 7.66 -4.00 -11.63
N THR A 208 8.44 -3.21 -10.90
CA THR A 208 8.24 -2.95 -9.48
C THR A 208 7.99 -1.48 -9.28
N PHE A 209 6.96 -1.13 -8.53
CA PHE A 209 6.66 0.25 -8.14
C PHE A 209 6.54 0.33 -6.62
N ILE A 210 6.63 1.55 -6.08
CA ILE A 210 6.45 1.81 -4.65
C ILE A 210 4.99 2.22 -4.46
N GLY A 211 4.14 1.27 -4.06
CA GLY A 211 2.68 1.46 -3.98
C GLY A 211 2.21 2.20 -2.74
N GLU A 212 3.04 2.24 -1.69
CA GLU A 212 2.79 3.07 -0.52
C GLU A 212 4.09 3.65 0.03
N TRP A 213 4.06 4.95 0.33
CA TRP A 213 5.08 5.71 1.06
C TRP A 213 4.47 7.01 1.57
N THR A 214 5.11 7.68 2.52
CA THR A 214 4.55 8.85 3.19
C THR A 214 5.57 9.96 3.41
N ALA A 215 5.10 11.16 3.73
CA ALA A 215 5.94 12.27 4.21
C ALA A 215 6.23 12.20 5.71
N ALA A 216 5.56 11.31 6.44
CA ALA A 216 5.71 11.19 7.89
C ALA A 216 7.09 10.66 8.29
N MET A 217 7.70 11.33 9.25
CA MET A 217 8.91 10.90 9.95
C MET A 217 8.61 10.48 11.39
N THR A 218 7.33 10.50 11.77
CA THR A 218 6.83 10.06 13.08
C THR A 218 5.62 9.14 12.92
N ASP A 219 5.32 8.33 13.95
CA ASP A 219 4.10 7.53 14.02
C ASP A 219 2.99 8.21 14.86
N CYS A 220 2.99 9.54 14.89
CA CYS A 220 2.08 10.33 15.71
C CYS A 220 0.65 10.42 15.17
N ALA A 221 0.39 10.05 13.92
CA ALA A 221 -0.95 10.09 13.36
C ALA A 221 -1.92 9.24 14.19
N GLN A 222 -3.07 9.83 14.56
CA GLN A 222 -4.05 9.18 15.40
C GLN A 222 -4.50 7.84 14.77
N TYR A 223 -4.53 6.79 15.58
CA TYR A 223 -4.89 5.41 15.19
C TYR A 223 -3.92 4.72 14.21
N LEU A 224 -2.79 5.31 13.86
CA LEU A 224 -1.82 4.68 12.96
C LEU A 224 -1.34 3.31 13.46
N ASN A 225 -1.17 3.17 14.76
CA ASN A 225 -0.77 1.92 15.40
C ASN A 225 -1.97 1.06 15.85
N GLY A 226 -3.20 1.44 15.50
CA GLY A 226 -4.44 0.79 15.87
C GLY A 226 -5.30 1.59 16.84
N TYR A 227 -6.59 1.29 16.87
CA TYR A 227 -7.54 1.98 17.76
C TYR A 227 -7.17 1.78 19.23
N GLY A 228 -7.00 2.89 19.94
CA GLY A 228 -6.62 2.89 21.36
C GLY A 228 -5.13 2.66 21.63
N GLU A 229 -4.30 2.52 20.60
CA GLU A 229 -2.85 2.44 20.74
C GLU A 229 -2.20 3.83 20.61
N GLY A 230 -1.12 4.02 21.37
CA GLY A 230 -0.31 5.23 21.30
C GLY A 230 0.74 5.21 20.19
N ALA A 231 1.60 6.21 20.19
CA ALA A 231 2.73 6.34 19.28
C ALA A 231 4.04 5.88 19.94
N ARG A 232 4.91 5.25 19.14
CA ARG A 232 6.28 4.92 19.59
C ARG A 232 7.09 6.19 19.82
N TYR A 233 6.85 7.21 18.99
CA TYR A 233 7.57 8.47 19.03
C TYR A 233 7.42 9.20 20.38
N ASP A 234 6.24 9.23 20.97
CA ASP A 234 6.00 9.85 22.26
C ASP A 234 6.09 8.87 23.45
N GLY A 235 6.45 7.62 23.21
CA GLY A 235 6.60 6.59 24.25
C GLY A 235 5.30 6.04 24.79
N SER A 236 4.15 6.35 24.19
CA SER A 236 2.85 5.84 24.63
C SER A 236 2.50 4.47 24.03
N TYR A 237 3.19 4.03 22.98
CA TYR A 237 3.05 2.67 22.45
C TYR A 237 3.74 1.66 23.41
N PRO A 238 3.13 0.50 23.70
CA PRO A 238 3.71 -0.47 24.64
C PRO A 238 5.13 -0.90 24.26
N GLY A 239 6.08 -0.74 25.22
CA GLY A 239 7.48 -1.14 25.04
C GLY A 239 8.34 -0.14 24.27
N SER A 240 7.81 1.02 23.87
CA SER A 240 8.60 2.09 23.24
C SER A 240 9.25 3.02 24.26
N SER A 241 10.26 3.77 23.79
CA SER A 241 10.92 4.83 24.54
C SER A 241 10.54 6.19 23.97
N TYR A 242 10.39 7.20 24.84
CA TYR A 242 10.10 8.57 24.43
C TYR A 242 11.23 9.14 23.55
N ILE A 243 10.89 9.67 22.39
CA ILE A 243 11.77 10.38 21.46
C ILE A 243 11.38 11.87 21.42
N GLY A 244 10.10 12.17 21.26
CA GLY A 244 9.59 13.52 21.14
C GLY A 244 8.07 13.60 21.37
N SER A 245 7.50 14.79 21.26
CA SER A 245 6.06 15.02 21.49
C SER A 245 5.27 14.94 20.22
N CYS A 246 4.15 14.20 20.24
CA CYS A 246 3.16 14.13 19.16
C CYS A 246 2.19 15.32 19.11
N GLY A 247 2.34 16.32 19.98
CA GLY A 247 1.34 17.37 20.16
C GLY A 247 1.22 18.40 19.02
N TRP A 248 1.99 18.29 17.94
CA TRP A 248 2.00 19.27 16.85
C TRP A 248 1.90 18.66 15.44
N GLN A 249 2.15 17.36 15.27
CA GLN A 249 2.23 16.70 13.94
C GLN A 249 0.91 16.69 13.19
N ASP A 250 -0.20 16.54 13.91
CA ASP A 250 -1.53 16.41 13.30
C ASP A 250 -2.00 17.68 12.58
N ASN A 251 -1.38 18.82 12.88
CA ASN A 251 -1.76 20.08 12.28
C ASN A 251 -0.54 20.86 11.80
N ILE A 252 -0.40 20.99 10.48
CA ILE A 252 0.72 21.68 9.82
C ILE A 252 0.92 23.12 10.32
N ALA A 253 -0.15 23.80 10.78
CA ALA A 253 -0.06 25.13 11.35
C ALA A 253 0.71 25.17 12.68
N ASN A 254 0.87 24.02 13.34
CA ASN A 254 1.63 23.88 14.60
C ASN A 254 3.05 23.34 14.37
N TRP A 255 3.44 23.06 13.15
CA TRP A 255 4.76 22.54 12.86
C TRP A 255 5.86 23.53 13.22
N PRO A 256 7.00 23.07 13.78
CA PRO A 256 8.19 23.90 13.93
C PRO A 256 8.60 24.52 12.59
N SER A 257 9.14 25.73 12.61
CA SER A 257 9.43 26.52 11.41
C SER A 257 10.35 25.85 10.39
N THR A 258 11.18 24.88 10.79
CA THR A 258 12.07 24.11 9.92
C THR A 258 11.41 22.87 9.35
N TYR A 259 10.38 22.33 10.04
CA TYR A 259 9.81 21.03 9.73
C TYR A 259 9.15 20.94 8.33
N PRO A 260 8.46 21.99 7.82
CA PRO A 260 7.97 21.97 6.45
C PRO A 260 9.07 21.74 5.40
N ASN A 261 10.22 22.41 5.55
CA ASN A 261 11.35 22.24 4.62
C ASN A 261 12.02 20.87 4.80
N ASP A 262 12.15 20.39 6.02
CA ASP A 262 12.67 19.05 6.30
C ASP A 262 11.78 17.96 5.69
N THR A 263 10.47 18.10 5.85
CA THR A 263 9.47 17.19 5.27
C THR A 263 9.49 17.25 3.74
N ARG A 264 9.57 18.44 3.14
CA ARG A 264 9.71 18.59 1.69
C ARG A 264 10.97 17.89 1.18
N GLY A 265 12.12 18.11 1.81
CA GLY A 265 13.35 17.42 1.42
C GLY A 265 13.27 15.89 1.58
N PHE A 266 12.49 15.37 2.54
CA PHE A 266 12.26 13.94 2.68
C PHE A 266 11.35 13.40 1.57
N ILE A 267 10.28 14.12 1.22
CA ILE A 267 9.42 13.81 0.07
C ILE A 267 10.25 13.76 -1.23
N GLU A 268 11.02 14.80 -1.51
CA GLU A 268 11.81 14.90 -2.74
C GLU A 268 12.88 13.82 -2.84
N GLY A 269 13.56 13.51 -1.74
CA GLY A 269 14.54 12.43 -1.70
C GLY A 269 13.91 11.06 -1.96
N GLN A 270 12.71 10.79 -1.47
CA GLN A 270 11.95 9.57 -1.77
C GLN A 270 11.55 9.53 -3.25
N MET A 271 10.98 10.62 -3.78
CA MET A 271 10.58 10.71 -5.18
C MET A 271 11.76 10.46 -6.14
N GLU A 272 12.91 11.09 -5.89
CA GLU A 272 14.12 10.89 -6.69
C GLU A 272 14.63 9.46 -6.65
N ALA A 273 14.71 8.88 -5.45
CA ALA A 273 15.20 7.52 -5.29
C ALA A 273 14.25 6.49 -5.96
N PHE A 274 12.93 6.66 -5.80
CA PHE A 274 11.95 5.76 -6.38
C PHE A 274 11.86 5.89 -7.90
N GLU A 275 11.89 7.11 -8.45
CA GLU A 275 11.88 7.34 -9.89
C GLU A 275 13.14 6.81 -10.58
N ALA A 276 14.30 6.88 -9.92
CA ALA A 276 15.54 6.38 -10.46
C ALA A 276 15.65 4.84 -10.44
N ASN A 277 14.94 4.16 -9.55
CA ASN A 277 15.17 2.76 -9.21
C ASN A 277 13.93 1.86 -9.31
N SER A 278 12.76 2.43 -9.64
CA SER A 278 11.51 1.68 -9.83
C SER A 278 10.71 2.24 -11.01
N GLN A 279 9.54 1.68 -11.28
CA GLN A 279 8.67 2.12 -12.39
C GLN A 279 7.69 3.22 -11.97
N GLY A 280 7.83 3.73 -10.76
CA GLY A 280 7.01 4.83 -10.25
C GLY A 280 6.64 4.63 -8.78
N TRP A 281 5.81 5.55 -8.30
CA TRP A 281 5.41 5.57 -6.91
C TRP A 281 3.96 6.06 -6.75
N ILE A 282 3.33 5.67 -5.64
CA ILE A 282 1.99 6.10 -5.21
C ILE A 282 2.07 6.52 -3.75
N PHE A 283 1.76 7.79 -3.47
CA PHE A 283 1.82 8.35 -2.13
C PHE A 283 0.63 7.88 -1.27
N TRP A 284 0.91 7.49 -0.05
CA TRP A 284 -0.09 7.17 0.95
C TRP A 284 -0.22 8.33 1.95
N THR A 285 -1.26 9.19 1.84
CA THR A 285 -2.46 8.99 1.04
C THR A 285 -2.92 10.32 0.45
N LEU A 286 -3.96 10.30 -0.37
CA LEU A 286 -4.46 11.51 -1.05
C LEU A 286 -4.99 12.53 -0.05
N LYS A 287 -5.80 12.08 0.94
CA LYS A 287 -6.46 12.93 1.92
C LYS A 287 -6.76 12.17 3.21
N THR A 288 -6.59 12.86 4.34
CA THR A 288 -6.94 12.38 5.68
C THR A 288 -7.86 13.38 6.39
N GLU A 289 -8.37 13.03 7.57
CA GLU A 289 -9.10 13.98 8.43
C GLU A 289 -8.15 14.89 9.20
N GLN A 290 -7.07 14.37 9.79
CA GLN A 290 -6.20 15.12 10.71
C GLN A 290 -4.73 14.65 10.72
N ALA A 291 -4.30 13.83 9.77
CA ALA A 291 -2.91 13.34 9.71
C ALA A 291 -2.15 14.04 8.58
N HIS A 292 -1.76 15.31 8.78
CA HIS A 292 -1.24 16.16 7.70
C HIS A 292 0.07 15.65 7.08
N GLU A 293 0.91 14.91 7.80
CA GLU A 293 2.10 14.25 7.23
C GLU A 293 1.75 13.14 6.20
N TRP A 294 0.49 12.66 6.24
CA TRP A 294 -0.05 11.62 5.37
C TRP A 294 -1.01 12.18 4.30
N ASP A 295 -1.29 13.48 4.31
CA ASP A 295 -2.30 14.14 3.49
C ASP A 295 -1.65 14.91 2.33
N MET A 296 -1.64 14.29 1.14
CA MET A 296 -1.01 14.88 -0.03
C MET A 296 -1.60 16.24 -0.39
N LEU A 297 -2.93 16.40 -0.31
CA LEU A 297 -3.59 17.66 -0.68
C LEU A 297 -3.23 18.77 0.30
N THR A 298 -3.25 18.47 1.61
CA THR A 298 -2.83 19.45 2.63
C THR A 298 -1.36 19.83 2.47
N LEU A 299 -0.49 18.87 2.19
CA LEU A 299 0.94 19.12 1.96
C LEU A 299 1.18 19.98 0.71
N MET A 300 0.40 19.79 -0.37
CA MET A 300 0.43 20.63 -1.58
C MET A 300 -0.05 22.05 -1.29
N ASP A 301 -1.19 22.19 -0.61
CA ASP A 301 -1.77 23.50 -0.24
C ASP A 301 -0.82 24.37 0.60
N HIS A 302 0.10 23.74 1.34
CA HIS A 302 1.11 24.41 2.16
C HIS A 302 2.50 24.46 1.52
N GLY A 303 2.66 24.04 0.26
CA GLY A 303 3.93 24.06 -0.47
C GLY A 303 4.97 23.05 0.07
N VAL A 304 4.55 22.07 0.86
CA VAL A 304 5.41 21.00 1.38
C VAL A 304 5.55 19.85 0.37
N PHE A 305 4.47 19.46 -0.30
CA PHE A 305 4.56 18.54 -1.43
C PHE A 305 4.78 19.36 -2.72
N PRO A 306 5.76 18.99 -3.58
CA PRO A 306 6.04 19.77 -4.79
C PRO A 306 4.85 19.76 -5.76
N GLU A 307 4.45 20.97 -6.24
CA GLU A 307 3.41 21.14 -7.25
C GLU A 307 3.86 22.21 -8.28
N PRO A 308 4.10 21.84 -9.53
CA PRO A 308 4.07 20.47 -10.07
C PRO A 308 5.12 19.57 -9.43
N VAL A 309 4.94 18.25 -9.52
CA VAL A 309 5.88 17.25 -8.93
C VAL A 309 7.29 17.33 -9.47
N THR A 310 7.52 18.11 -10.52
CA THR A 310 8.85 18.42 -11.10
C THR A 310 9.49 19.68 -10.51
N ASP A 311 8.78 20.42 -9.67
CA ASP A 311 9.31 21.61 -8.97
C ASP A 311 10.02 21.18 -7.69
N ARG A 312 11.26 20.68 -7.85
CA ARG A 312 12.12 20.17 -6.78
C ARG A 312 13.33 21.05 -6.58
N TRP A 313 13.89 21.05 -5.38
CA TRP A 313 15.06 21.83 -4.99
C TRP A 313 16.38 21.24 -5.52
#